data_6c9513c977883264fdbc6e1be0f81841
#
_entry.id   6c9513c977883264fdbc6e1be0f81841
#
_cell.length_a   1.000
_cell.length_b   1.000
_cell.length_c   1.000
_cell.angle_alpha   90.00
_cell.angle_beta   90.00
_cell.angle_gamma   90.00
#
_symmetry.space_group_name_H-M   'P 1'
#
loop_
_entity.id
_entity.type
_entity.pdbx_description
1 polymer ?
#
loop_
_entity_poly.entity_id
_entity_poly.type
_entity_poly.pdbx_seq_one_letter_code
_entity_poly.pdbx_strand_id
1 'polypeptide(L)'
;MKTMNLKIRKMKNSDLESLYKLLSDSKVMKFLEEPYNKAQTLDFLTNAGMSEPPLVYAVDKDDDFIGYVIFHDYDDLSYEIGWVLYPCCWGKGYASNLTELMIEKAFEINKEVVIECDSKQEATKHIALKYGFQYEGVEDDLEVYRLRKK
;
A
#
# COMPACT_ATOMS: atom_id res chain seq x y z
N MET A 1 16.36 -0.56 19.90
CA MET A 1 15.39 -0.13 18.90
C MET A 1 14.18 -1.03 18.88
N LYS A 2 13.01 -0.47 18.84
CA LYS A 2 11.77 -1.23 18.91
C LYS A 2 11.35 -1.75 17.54
N THR A 3 11.16 -3.06 17.43
CA THR A 3 10.65 -3.68 16.23
C THR A 3 9.13 -3.60 16.23
N MET A 4 8.53 -3.24 15.09
CA MET A 4 7.07 -3.11 15.00
C MET A 4 6.35 -4.44 14.78
N ASN A 5 7.09 -5.51 14.52
CA ASN A 5 6.53 -6.83 14.27
C ASN A 5 5.45 -6.84 13.18
N LEU A 6 5.74 -6.14 12.08
CA LEU A 6 4.88 -6.11 10.91
C LEU A 6 5.34 -7.20 9.94
N LYS A 7 4.36 -7.90 9.34
CA LYS A 7 4.64 -8.96 8.37
C LYS A 7 3.84 -8.71 7.10
N ILE A 8 4.53 -8.71 5.98
CA ILE A 8 3.92 -8.63 4.66
C ILE A 8 3.84 -10.04 4.10
N ARG A 9 2.66 -10.48 3.69
CA ARG A 9 2.44 -11.84 3.19
C ARG A 9 1.42 -11.87 2.06
N LYS A 10 1.37 -12.97 1.33
CA LYS A 10 0.33 -13.16 0.32
C LYS A 10 -1.04 -13.25 0.97
N MET A 11 -2.06 -12.74 0.29
CA MET A 11 -3.44 -12.88 0.73
C MET A 11 -3.94 -14.30 0.50
N LYS A 12 -4.93 -14.70 1.27
CA LYS A 12 -5.59 -16.01 1.19
C LYS A 12 -7.09 -15.84 1.32
N ASN A 13 -7.86 -16.87 0.97
CA ASN A 13 -9.32 -16.81 0.99
C ASN A 13 -9.87 -16.38 2.35
N SER A 14 -9.23 -16.81 3.43
CA SER A 14 -9.67 -16.47 4.79
C SER A 14 -9.49 -14.99 5.15
N ASP A 15 -8.85 -14.20 4.30
CA ASP A 15 -8.70 -12.76 4.51
C ASP A 15 -9.94 -11.97 4.07
N LEU A 16 -10.92 -12.61 3.43
CA LEU A 16 -12.06 -11.90 2.84
C LEU A 16 -12.80 -10.99 3.84
N GLU A 17 -13.14 -11.49 5.01
CA GLU A 17 -13.90 -10.71 6.00
C GLU A 17 -13.12 -9.51 6.50
N SER A 18 -11.83 -9.69 6.79
CA SER A 18 -10.96 -8.60 7.24
C SER A 18 -10.77 -7.55 6.15
N LEU A 19 -10.61 -8.01 4.91
CA LEU A 19 -10.47 -7.12 3.76
C LEU A 19 -11.76 -6.34 3.49
N TYR A 20 -12.91 -7.01 3.62
CA TYR A 20 -14.20 -6.35 3.48
C TYR A 20 -14.39 -5.25 4.53
N LYS A 21 -14.05 -5.54 5.78
CA LYS A 21 -14.10 -4.55 6.85
C LYS A 21 -13.27 -3.31 6.49
N LEU A 22 -12.12 -3.51 5.87
CA LEU A 22 -11.23 -2.43 5.44
C LEU A 22 -11.83 -1.64 4.29
N LEU A 23 -12.23 -2.32 3.21
CA LEU A 23 -12.64 -1.70 1.95
C LEU A 23 -14.08 -1.17 1.98
N SER A 24 -14.88 -1.54 2.96
CA SER A 24 -16.21 -0.99 3.16
C SER A 24 -16.22 0.23 4.08
N ASP A 25 -15.07 0.58 4.65
CA ASP A 25 -14.96 1.73 5.57
C ASP A 25 -14.80 3.02 4.78
N SER A 26 -15.73 3.96 4.97
CA SER A 26 -15.74 5.23 4.24
C SER A 26 -14.52 6.11 4.55
N LYS A 27 -13.95 5.99 5.75
CA LYS A 27 -12.75 6.75 6.11
C LYS A 27 -11.54 6.24 5.34
N VAL A 28 -11.42 4.92 5.23
CA VAL A 28 -10.34 4.27 4.47
C VAL A 28 -10.42 4.65 3.01
N MET A 29 -11.62 4.61 2.44
CA MET A 29 -11.84 4.78 1.00
C MET A 29 -11.99 6.23 0.56
N LYS A 30 -11.90 7.18 1.47
CA LYS A 30 -12.14 8.60 1.21
C LYS A 30 -11.43 9.16 -0.04
N PHE A 31 -10.19 8.76 -0.27
CA PHE A 31 -9.39 9.24 -1.41
C PHE A 31 -9.16 8.16 -2.47
N LEU A 32 -9.83 7.01 -2.34
CA LEU A 32 -9.60 5.88 -3.23
C LEU A 32 -10.80 5.67 -4.15
N GLU A 33 -11.87 5.10 -3.64
CA GLU A 33 -13.08 4.79 -4.40
C GLU A 33 -14.27 4.78 -3.43
N GLU A 34 -15.48 4.63 -3.97
CA GLU A 34 -16.64 4.38 -3.11
C GLU A 34 -16.41 3.09 -2.31
N PRO A 35 -16.89 3.03 -1.06
CA PRO A 35 -16.74 1.81 -0.26
C PRO A 35 -17.24 0.58 -0.99
N TYR A 36 -16.52 -0.53 -0.85
CA TYR A 36 -16.83 -1.78 -1.54
C TYR A 36 -17.91 -2.57 -0.83
N ASN A 37 -18.71 -3.29 -1.61
CA ASN A 37 -19.55 -4.36 -1.07
C ASN A 37 -18.75 -5.68 -1.06
N LYS A 38 -19.35 -6.78 -0.59
CA LYS A 38 -18.65 -8.06 -0.49
C LYS A 38 -18.23 -8.61 -1.84
N ALA A 39 -19.09 -8.46 -2.86
CA ALA A 39 -18.76 -8.96 -4.21
C ALA A 39 -17.55 -8.25 -4.79
N GLN A 40 -17.48 -6.92 -4.62
CA GLN A 40 -16.34 -6.13 -5.06
C GLN A 40 -15.07 -6.52 -4.29
N THR A 41 -15.21 -6.77 -2.99
CA THR A 41 -14.08 -7.19 -2.15
C THR A 41 -13.54 -8.55 -2.59
N LEU A 42 -14.44 -9.51 -2.88
CA LEU A 42 -14.03 -10.82 -3.36
C LEU A 42 -13.27 -10.71 -4.70
N ASP A 43 -13.76 -9.83 -5.58
CA ASP A 43 -13.13 -9.57 -6.87
C ASP A 43 -11.71 -9.01 -6.66
N PHE A 44 -11.57 -8.06 -5.76
CA PHE A 44 -10.27 -7.48 -5.41
C PHE A 44 -9.32 -8.52 -4.81
N LEU A 45 -9.81 -9.32 -3.88
CA LEU A 45 -9.03 -10.40 -3.27
C LEU A 45 -8.51 -11.37 -4.34
N THR A 46 -9.39 -11.79 -5.24
CA THR A 46 -9.04 -12.76 -6.26
C THR A 46 -8.09 -12.20 -7.31
N ASN A 47 -8.37 -10.99 -7.80
CA ASN A 47 -7.68 -10.44 -8.97
C ASN A 47 -6.48 -9.57 -8.63
N ALA A 48 -6.38 -9.06 -7.41
CA ALA A 48 -5.25 -8.26 -6.98
C ALA A 48 -4.43 -8.95 -5.88
N GLY A 49 -5.09 -9.58 -4.91
CA GLY A 49 -4.41 -10.20 -3.78
C GLY A 49 -3.90 -11.60 -4.07
N MET A 50 -4.65 -12.38 -4.83
CA MET A 50 -4.33 -13.79 -5.11
C MET A 50 -3.91 -14.02 -6.56
N SER A 51 -3.64 -12.98 -7.31
CA SER A 51 -3.08 -13.09 -8.67
C SER A 51 -1.61 -13.52 -8.61
N GLU A 52 -1.06 -13.95 -9.76
CA GLU A 52 0.35 -14.31 -9.87
C GLU A 52 1.02 -13.46 -10.95
N PRO A 53 1.94 -12.57 -10.59
CA PRO A 53 2.27 -12.18 -9.21
C PRO A 53 1.17 -11.34 -8.58
N PRO A 54 1.10 -11.28 -7.24
CA PRO A 54 0.12 -10.41 -6.60
C PRO A 54 0.39 -8.93 -6.87
N LEU A 55 -0.68 -8.11 -6.86
CA LEU A 55 -0.57 -6.66 -6.95
C LEU A 55 -0.55 -6.05 -5.54
N VAL A 56 -1.20 -6.71 -4.59
CA VAL A 56 -1.26 -6.28 -3.20
C VAL A 56 -0.96 -7.47 -2.29
N TYR A 57 -0.46 -7.16 -1.08
CA TYR A 57 -0.08 -8.16 -0.08
C TYR A 57 -0.71 -7.79 1.25
N ALA A 58 -1.14 -8.78 2.01
CA ALA A 58 -1.69 -8.55 3.35
C ALA A 58 -0.59 -8.10 4.31
N VAL A 59 -0.97 -7.31 5.30
CA VAL A 59 -0.10 -6.89 6.38
C VAL A 59 -0.68 -7.37 7.69
N ASP A 60 0.12 -8.09 8.47
CA ASP A 60 -0.24 -8.50 9.83
C ASP A 60 0.62 -7.73 10.84
N LYS A 61 0.01 -7.38 11.96
CA LYS A 61 0.68 -6.85 13.13
C LYS A 61 0.43 -7.83 14.27
N ASP A 62 1.49 -8.47 14.78
CA ASP A 62 1.36 -9.51 15.79
C ASP A 62 0.32 -10.58 15.39
N ASP A 63 0.40 -11.04 14.14
CA ASP A 63 -0.47 -12.05 13.54
C ASP A 63 -1.92 -11.61 13.28
N ASP A 64 -2.24 -10.34 13.50
CA ASP A 64 -3.57 -9.78 13.19
C ASP A 64 -3.52 -8.97 11.90
N PHE A 65 -4.44 -9.24 10.99
CA PHE A 65 -4.56 -8.48 9.73
C PHE A 65 -4.89 -7.02 10.06
N ILE A 66 -4.08 -6.08 9.53
CA ILE A 66 -4.32 -4.65 9.73
C ILE A 66 -4.53 -3.87 8.44
N GLY A 67 -4.34 -4.51 7.29
CA GLY A 67 -4.49 -3.84 6.01
C GLY A 67 -3.67 -4.53 4.93
N TYR A 68 -3.31 -3.79 3.88
CA TYR A 68 -2.49 -4.33 2.81
C TYR A 68 -1.50 -3.28 2.30
N VAL A 69 -0.50 -3.76 1.57
CA VAL A 69 0.41 -2.90 0.82
C VAL A 69 0.22 -3.14 -0.67
N ILE A 70 0.49 -2.10 -1.45
CA ILE A 70 0.55 -2.16 -2.90
C ILE A 70 2.01 -2.36 -3.27
N PHE A 71 2.31 -3.39 -4.07
CA PHE A 71 3.69 -3.68 -4.46
C PHE A 71 3.69 -4.46 -5.76
N HIS A 72 3.85 -3.76 -6.88
CA HIS A 72 3.81 -4.38 -8.21
C HIS A 72 4.56 -3.51 -9.23
N ASP A 73 4.81 -4.08 -10.41
CA ASP A 73 5.42 -3.33 -11.51
C ASP A 73 4.61 -2.09 -11.85
N TYR A 74 5.27 -0.94 -11.93
CA TYR A 74 4.68 0.31 -12.37
C TYR A 74 5.07 0.58 -13.83
N ASP A 75 6.35 0.48 -14.13
CA ASP A 75 6.90 0.54 -15.49
C ASP A 75 8.14 -0.36 -15.53
N ASP A 76 8.90 -0.31 -16.61
CA ASP A 76 10.07 -1.19 -16.79
C ASP A 76 11.15 -0.97 -15.71
N LEU A 77 11.19 0.20 -15.10
CA LEU A 77 12.25 0.59 -14.17
C LEU A 77 11.80 0.61 -12.72
N SER A 78 10.50 0.58 -12.45
CA SER A 78 10.01 0.89 -11.11
C SER A 78 8.83 0.03 -10.67
N TYR A 79 8.68 -0.06 -9.35
CA TYR A 79 7.52 -0.65 -8.67
C TYR A 79 6.69 0.45 -8.05
N GLU A 80 5.38 0.31 -8.13
CA GLU A 80 4.47 1.15 -7.34
C GLU A 80 4.39 0.58 -5.94
N ILE A 81 4.49 1.45 -4.93
CA ILE A 81 4.30 1.06 -3.53
C ILE A 81 3.20 1.92 -2.92
N GLY A 82 2.54 1.36 -1.93
CA GLY A 82 1.48 2.05 -1.19
C GLY A 82 1.00 1.19 -0.05
N TRP A 83 0.06 1.71 0.72
CA TRP A 83 -0.49 1.01 1.89
C TRP A 83 -1.91 1.48 2.14
N VAL A 84 -2.73 0.58 2.67
CA VAL A 84 -4.09 0.87 3.10
C VAL A 84 -4.30 0.12 4.41
N LEU A 85 -4.50 0.85 5.50
CA LEU A 85 -4.57 0.30 6.86
C LEU A 85 -5.88 0.67 7.52
N TYR A 86 -6.33 -0.15 8.48
CA TYR A 86 -7.47 0.19 9.33
C TYR A 86 -7.22 1.53 10.01
N PRO A 87 -8.25 2.38 10.20
CA PRO A 87 -8.08 3.67 10.88
C PRO A 87 -7.47 3.56 12.27
N CYS A 88 -7.78 2.50 13.02
CA CYS A 88 -7.20 2.29 14.35
C CYS A 88 -5.68 2.09 14.32
N CYS A 89 -5.11 1.84 13.14
CA CYS A 89 -3.67 1.64 12.96
C CYS A 89 -2.97 2.90 12.44
N TRP A 90 -3.70 3.97 12.18
CA TRP A 90 -3.11 5.22 11.70
C TRP A 90 -2.37 5.94 12.84
N GLY A 91 -1.37 6.73 12.47
CA GLY A 91 -0.63 7.56 13.43
C GLY A 91 0.31 6.80 14.33
N LYS A 92 0.64 5.55 14.00
CA LYS A 92 1.49 4.68 14.82
C LYS A 92 2.85 4.37 14.19
N GLY A 93 3.12 4.95 13.01
CA GLY A 93 4.38 4.72 12.32
C GLY A 93 4.42 3.47 11.45
N TYR A 94 3.31 2.75 11.33
CA TYR A 94 3.27 1.52 10.52
C TYR A 94 3.49 1.81 9.03
N ALA A 95 2.86 2.86 8.51
CA ALA A 95 3.00 3.22 7.10
C ALA A 95 4.46 3.55 6.75
N SER A 96 5.16 4.28 7.63
CA SER A 96 6.59 4.58 7.43
C SER A 96 7.42 3.31 7.44
N ASN A 97 7.17 2.40 8.38
CA ASN A 97 7.90 1.14 8.47
C ASN A 97 7.67 0.29 7.21
N LEU A 98 6.41 0.20 6.76
CA LEU A 98 6.08 -0.55 5.54
C LEU A 98 6.75 0.07 4.31
N THR A 99 6.80 1.40 4.25
CA THR A 99 7.48 2.10 3.16
C THR A 99 8.95 1.73 3.10
N GLU A 100 9.65 1.71 4.24
CA GLU A 100 11.05 1.29 4.30
C GLU A 100 11.23 -0.15 3.82
N LEU A 101 10.38 -1.06 4.27
CA LEU A 101 10.46 -2.46 3.87
C LEU A 101 10.29 -2.64 2.36
N MET A 102 9.34 -1.90 1.77
CA MET A 102 9.09 -1.98 0.34
C MET A 102 10.21 -1.34 -0.49
N ILE A 103 10.76 -0.23 -0.02
CA ILE A 103 11.92 0.41 -0.67
C ILE A 103 13.09 -0.57 -0.70
N GLU A 104 13.40 -1.22 0.42
CA GLU A 104 14.48 -2.20 0.48
C GLU A 104 14.27 -3.34 -0.50
N LYS A 105 13.04 -3.87 -0.55
CA LYS A 105 12.69 -4.96 -1.47
C LYS A 105 12.88 -4.56 -2.93
N ALA A 106 12.37 -3.39 -3.30
CA ALA A 106 12.48 -2.90 -4.67
C ALA A 106 13.95 -2.68 -5.06
N PHE A 107 14.73 -2.09 -4.17
CA PHE A 107 16.15 -1.83 -4.44
C PHE A 107 16.97 -3.12 -4.57
N GLU A 108 16.61 -4.17 -3.82
CA GLU A 108 17.27 -5.48 -3.95
C GLU A 108 17.13 -6.04 -5.35
N ILE A 109 16.03 -5.76 -6.04
CA ILE A 109 15.81 -6.23 -7.42
C ILE A 109 16.05 -5.13 -8.45
N ASN A 110 16.79 -4.09 -8.07
CA ASN A 110 17.19 -2.98 -8.93
C ASN A 110 16.03 -2.21 -9.55
N LYS A 111 14.96 -2.02 -8.77
CA LYS A 111 13.79 -1.23 -9.19
C LYS A 111 13.74 0.06 -8.40
N GLU A 112 13.36 1.14 -9.07
CA GLU A 112 12.98 2.39 -8.43
C GLU A 112 11.59 2.22 -7.81
N VAL A 113 11.16 3.15 -6.99
CA VAL A 113 9.84 3.08 -6.36
C VAL A 113 9.02 4.33 -6.66
N VAL A 114 7.72 4.13 -6.86
CA VAL A 114 6.76 5.19 -7.19
C VAL A 114 5.60 5.11 -6.19
N ILE A 115 5.17 6.28 -5.72
CA ILE A 115 3.95 6.43 -4.93
C ILE A 115 3.00 7.32 -5.71
N GLU A 116 1.76 6.86 -5.91
CA GLU A 116 0.70 7.69 -6.48
C GLU A 116 -0.33 7.99 -5.39
N CYS A 117 -0.78 9.23 -5.31
CA CYS A 117 -1.77 9.60 -4.31
C CYS A 117 -2.61 10.79 -4.75
N ASP A 118 -3.81 10.88 -4.15
CA ASP A 118 -4.66 12.07 -4.31
C ASP A 118 -3.93 13.27 -3.69
N SER A 119 -4.08 14.44 -4.30
CA SER A 119 -3.43 15.67 -3.82
C SER A 119 -3.79 16.02 -2.37
N LYS A 120 -4.90 15.49 -1.86
CA LYS A 120 -5.38 15.75 -0.51
C LYS A 120 -4.89 14.73 0.52
N GLN A 121 -4.17 13.70 0.08
CA GLN A 121 -3.60 12.69 0.99
C GLN A 121 -2.31 13.20 1.62
N GLU A 122 -2.44 14.14 2.55
CA GLU A 122 -1.29 14.82 3.16
C GLU A 122 -0.35 13.86 3.88
N ALA A 123 -0.90 12.85 4.58
CA ALA A 123 -0.06 11.87 5.29
C ALA A 123 0.83 11.08 4.33
N THR A 124 0.28 10.65 3.19
CA THR A 124 1.03 9.93 2.17
C THR A 124 2.14 10.80 1.56
N LYS A 125 1.79 12.05 1.24
CA LYS A 125 2.76 13.01 0.69
C LYS A 125 3.90 13.26 1.67
N HIS A 126 3.57 13.41 2.95
CA HIS A 126 4.57 13.62 3.99
C HIS A 126 5.57 12.44 4.05
N ILE A 127 5.07 11.23 4.00
CA ILE A 127 5.93 10.03 4.00
C ILE A 127 6.81 9.98 2.75
N ALA A 128 6.24 10.25 1.58
CA ALA A 128 7.01 10.27 0.35
C ALA A 128 8.17 11.26 0.42
N LEU A 129 7.89 12.48 0.84
CA LEU A 129 8.93 13.52 0.95
C LEU A 129 9.96 13.19 2.03
N LYS A 130 9.53 12.63 3.15
CA LYS A 130 10.40 12.21 4.25
C LYS A 130 11.46 11.21 3.79
N TYR A 131 11.09 10.29 2.90
CA TYR A 131 12.02 9.27 2.40
C TYR A 131 12.77 9.69 1.13
N GLY A 132 12.64 10.95 0.73
CA GLY A 132 13.41 11.49 -0.37
C GLY A 132 12.80 11.33 -1.75
N PHE A 133 11.54 10.95 -1.82
CA PHE A 133 10.82 10.88 -3.11
C PHE A 133 10.72 12.28 -3.70
N GLN A 134 10.81 12.36 -5.01
CA GLN A 134 10.67 13.61 -5.76
C GLN A 134 9.34 13.64 -6.48
N TYR A 135 8.67 14.79 -6.40
CA TYR A 135 7.41 15.02 -7.09
C TYR A 135 7.66 15.05 -8.60
N GLU A 136 6.90 14.30 -9.37
CA GLU A 136 7.04 14.19 -10.82
C GLU A 136 5.82 14.68 -11.61
N GLY A 137 4.85 15.30 -10.96
CA GLY A 137 3.69 15.84 -11.64
C GLY A 137 2.43 15.03 -11.37
N VAL A 138 1.42 15.22 -12.22
CA VAL A 138 0.11 14.60 -12.08
C VAL A 138 -0.14 13.70 -13.28
N GLU A 139 -0.58 12.47 -13.03
CA GLU A 139 -1.04 11.52 -14.05
C GLU A 139 -2.38 10.95 -13.62
N ASP A 140 -3.38 10.99 -14.49
CA ASP A 140 -4.71 10.46 -14.21
C ASP A 140 -5.29 10.99 -12.90
N ASP A 141 -5.13 12.30 -12.66
CA ASP A 141 -5.59 13.02 -11.47
C ASP A 141 -4.88 12.64 -10.17
N LEU A 142 -3.80 11.88 -10.24
CA LEU A 142 -3.00 11.51 -9.07
C LEU A 142 -1.63 12.18 -9.12
N GLU A 143 -1.14 12.60 -7.97
CA GLU A 143 0.23 13.09 -7.84
C GLU A 143 1.18 11.90 -7.83
N VAL A 144 2.30 12.03 -8.54
CA VAL A 144 3.29 10.96 -8.69
C VAL A 144 4.59 11.38 -8.01
N TYR A 145 5.10 10.52 -7.16
CA TYR A 145 6.38 10.71 -6.46
C TYR A 145 7.29 9.53 -6.74
N ARG A 146 8.55 9.79 -7.01
CA ARG A 146 9.51 8.74 -7.38
C ARG A 146 10.78 8.83 -6.54
N LEU A 147 11.27 7.67 -6.12
CA LEU A 147 12.58 7.53 -5.45
C LEU A 147 13.47 6.64 -6.32
N ARG A 148 14.61 7.17 -6.71
CA ARG A 148 15.57 6.44 -7.53
C ARG A 148 16.63 5.80 -6.66
N LYS A 149 17.04 4.61 -7.02
CA LYS A 149 18.15 3.93 -6.35
C LYS A 149 19.45 4.65 -6.73
N LYS A 150 20.24 4.96 -5.73
CA LYS A 150 21.55 5.59 -5.94
C LYS A 150 22.62 4.59 -6.28
#